data_fc1cc759ce74ced66097ec44a6aab646
#
_entry.id   fc1cc759ce74ced66097ec44a6aab646
#
_cell.length_a   1.000
_cell.length_b   1.000
_cell.length_c   1.000
_cell.angle_alpha   90.00
_cell.angle_beta   90.00
_cell.angle_gamma   90.00
#
_symmetry.space_group_name_H-M   'P 1'
#
loop_
_entity.id
_entity.type
_entity.pdbx_description
1 polymer ?
#
loop_
_entity_poly.entity_id
_entity_poly.type
_entity_poly.pdbx_seq_one_letter_code
_entity_poly.pdbx_strand_id
1 'polypeptide(L)'
;CMAYRKGLQSGVRKQLGFALKDVSEHLPGAFIIYRADKEDDELFYANQEFLHMTGYKDMGELFRLTNKSFHNLIREDEQKQIEASIWEQIDSGNENDYIHFHLRKADGSYLSVLDHGRIVESQQYGKVFYVLFMDWKDMHIHYGDKFSR
;
A
#
# COMPACT_ATOMS: atom_id res chain seq x y z
N CYS A 1 3.41 -8.61 -35.09
CA CYS A 1 3.70 -10.03 -35.01
C CYS A 1 3.97 -10.43 -33.55
N MET A 2 3.39 -11.53 -33.12
CA MET A 2 3.50 -12.00 -31.73
C MET A 2 4.95 -12.30 -31.31
N ALA A 3 5.75 -12.83 -32.20
CA ALA A 3 7.16 -13.12 -31.91
C ALA A 3 7.97 -11.86 -31.66
N TYR A 4 7.68 -10.80 -32.40
CA TYR A 4 8.33 -9.51 -32.21
C TYR A 4 7.98 -8.90 -30.84
N ARG A 5 6.71 -8.96 -30.45
CA ARG A 5 6.27 -8.45 -29.14
C ARG A 5 6.95 -9.21 -27.98
N LYS A 6 7.03 -10.54 -28.08
CA LYS A 6 7.72 -11.36 -27.08
C LYS A 6 9.19 -10.99 -26.97
N GLY A 7 9.86 -10.79 -28.11
CA GLY A 7 11.26 -10.39 -28.13
C GLY A 7 11.50 -9.05 -27.50
N LEU A 8 10.61 -8.08 -27.76
CA LEU A 8 10.70 -6.75 -27.17
C LEU A 8 10.51 -6.78 -25.65
N GLN A 9 9.51 -7.48 -25.16
CA GLN A 9 9.28 -7.59 -23.73
C GLN A 9 10.44 -8.27 -23.01
N SER A 10 10.96 -9.34 -23.58
CA SER A 10 12.11 -10.04 -23.04
C SER A 10 13.36 -9.16 -23.04
N GLY A 11 13.58 -8.36 -24.10
CA GLY A 11 14.69 -7.43 -24.21
C GLY A 11 14.60 -6.31 -23.16
N VAL A 12 13.41 -5.75 -22.96
CA VAL A 12 13.18 -4.71 -21.94
C VAL A 12 13.46 -5.26 -20.55
N ARG A 13 12.97 -6.45 -20.21
CA ARG A 13 13.23 -7.08 -18.91
C ARG A 13 14.73 -7.29 -18.67
N LYS A 14 15.46 -7.77 -19.69
CA LYS A 14 16.90 -7.99 -19.60
C LYS A 14 17.66 -6.68 -19.42
N GLN A 15 17.23 -5.61 -20.10
CA GLN A 15 17.88 -4.30 -20.01
C GLN A 15 17.69 -3.70 -18.62
N LEU A 16 16.50 -3.80 -18.05
CA LEU A 16 16.23 -3.24 -16.73
C LEU A 16 16.91 -4.01 -15.59
N GLY A 17 17.05 -5.35 -15.76
CA GLY A 17 17.70 -6.17 -14.75
C GLY A 17 16.93 -6.31 -13.45
N PHE A 18 15.66 -5.92 -13.43
CA PHE A 18 14.82 -5.98 -12.23
C PHE A 18 13.53 -6.72 -12.52
N ALA A 19 13.17 -7.66 -11.63
CA ALA A 19 11.84 -8.25 -11.59
C ALA A 19 10.93 -7.40 -10.72
N LEU A 20 9.62 -7.40 -11.01
CA LEU A 20 8.63 -6.66 -10.23
C LEU A 20 8.68 -7.01 -8.75
N LYS A 21 8.85 -8.31 -8.44
CA LYS A 21 8.99 -8.78 -7.07
C LYS A 21 10.20 -8.15 -6.39
N ASP A 22 11.33 -8.11 -7.06
CA ASP A 22 12.56 -7.54 -6.49
C ASP A 22 12.38 -6.05 -6.21
N VAL A 23 11.74 -5.32 -7.11
CA VAL A 23 11.46 -3.90 -6.90
C VAL A 23 10.58 -3.68 -5.68
N SER A 24 9.47 -4.41 -5.57
CA SER A 24 8.53 -4.24 -4.46
C SER A 24 9.13 -4.64 -3.11
N GLU A 25 10.00 -5.67 -3.09
CA GLU A 25 10.66 -6.13 -1.86
C GLU A 25 11.80 -5.20 -1.41
N HIS A 26 12.28 -4.34 -2.27
CA HIS A 26 13.39 -3.43 -1.97
C HIS A 26 12.99 -1.96 -1.98
N LEU A 27 11.70 -1.65 -2.01
CA LEU A 27 11.21 -0.29 -1.82
C LEU A 27 11.58 0.18 -0.40
N PRO A 28 11.90 1.47 -0.24
CA PRO A 28 12.25 2.01 1.10
C PRO A 28 11.00 2.27 1.93
N GLY A 29 10.19 1.25 2.13
CA GLY A 29 8.98 1.37 2.91
C GLY A 29 8.06 0.18 2.79
N ALA A 30 7.08 0.13 3.67
CA ALA A 30 6.02 -0.86 3.66
C ALA A 30 5.05 -0.54 2.52
N PHE A 31 4.72 -1.54 1.72
CA PHE A 31 3.95 -1.36 0.49
C PHE A 31 2.85 -2.40 0.39
N ILE A 32 1.63 -1.96 0.04
CA ILE A 32 0.51 -2.84 -0.26
C ILE A 32 -0.19 -2.40 -1.55
N ILE A 33 -0.96 -3.31 -2.12
CA ILE A 33 -1.88 -3.03 -3.22
C ILE A 33 -3.25 -3.53 -2.82
N TYR A 34 -4.27 -2.70 -2.98
CA TYR A 34 -5.65 -3.14 -2.76
C TYR A 34 -6.60 -2.49 -3.79
N ARG A 35 -7.77 -3.09 -3.97
CA ARG A 35 -8.75 -2.62 -4.95
C ARG A 35 -9.30 -1.25 -4.58
N ALA A 36 -9.31 -0.33 -5.53
CA ALA A 36 -9.82 1.03 -5.35
C ALA A 36 -11.30 1.07 -5.70
N ASP A 37 -12.13 0.52 -4.83
CA ASP A 37 -13.58 0.49 -4.98
C ASP A 37 -14.19 0.71 -3.60
N LYS A 38 -15.19 1.59 -3.51
CA LYS A 38 -15.81 1.96 -2.23
C LYS A 38 -16.46 0.80 -1.51
N GLU A 39 -16.90 -0.22 -2.26
CA GLU A 39 -17.60 -1.38 -1.72
C GLU A 39 -16.75 -2.65 -1.72
N ASP A 40 -15.58 -2.63 -2.39
CA ASP A 40 -14.70 -3.79 -2.49
C ASP A 40 -13.25 -3.33 -2.42
N ASP A 41 -12.67 -3.42 -1.26
CA ASP A 41 -11.30 -2.99 -0.98
C ASP A 41 -10.34 -4.16 -0.80
N GLU A 42 -10.52 -5.19 -1.59
CA GLU A 42 -9.76 -6.44 -1.49
C GLU A 42 -8.24 -6.20 -1.54
N LEU A 43 -7.54 -6.77 -0.56
CA LEU A 43 -6.08 -6.75 -0.52
C LEU A 43 -5.52 -7.74 -1.54
N PHE A 44 -4.60 -7.27 -2.38
CA PHE A 44 -3.97 -8.11 -3.40
C PHE A 44 -2.54 -8.47 -3.06
N TYR A 45 -1.81 -7.57 -2.40
CA TYR A 45 -0.39 -7.75 -2.20
C TYR A 45 0.11 -6.93 -1.00
N ALA A 46 1.12 -7.47 -0.32
CA ALA A 46 1.89 -6.76 0.69
C ALA A 46 3.35 -7.21 0.58
N ASN A 47 4.29 -6.26 0.66
CA ASN A 47 5.70 -6.61 0.62
C ASN A 47 6.21 -7.05 2.00
N GLN A 48 7.43 -7.57 2.06
CA GLN A 48 8.03 -8.07 3.31
C GLN A 48 8.16 -6.97 4.35
N GLU A 49 8.50 -5.77 3.93
CA GLU A 49 8.62 -4.62 4.83
C GLU A 49 7.30 -4.34 5.57
N PHE A 50 6.18 -4.42 4.86
CA PHE A 50 4.86 -4.26 5.47
C PHE A 50 4.57 -5.37 6.48
N LEU A 51 4.85 -6.61 6.11
CA LEU A 51 4.63 -7.75 7.00
C LEU A 51 5.50 -7.64 8.26
N HIS A 52 6.75 -7.23 8.09
CA HIS A 52 7.68 -7.00 9.19
C HIS A 52 7.20 -5.90 10.13
N MET A 53 6.81 -4.76 9.56
CA MET A 53 6.35 -3.60 10.31
C MET A 53 5.09 -3.91 11.13
N THR A 54 4.19 -4.72 10.58
CA THR A 54 2.90 -5.03 11.20
C THR A 54 2.88 -6.34 11.99
N GLY A 55 3.89 -7.19 11.80
CA GLY A 55 4.02 -8.44 12.52
C GLY A 55 3.24 -9.61 11.95
N TYR A 56 2.62 -9.45 10.78
CA TYR A 56 2.00 -10.60 10.10
C TYR A 56 3.08 -11.52 9.58
N LYS A 57 2.90 -12.82 9.80
CA LYS A 57 3.87 -13.84 9.45
C LYS A 57 4.12 -13.93 7.94
N ASP A 58 3.06 -13.85 7.16
CA ASP A 58 3.06 -13.90 5.71
C ASP A 58 1.78 -13.28 5.16
N MET A 59 1.65 -13.19 3.83
CA MET A 59 0.46 -12.64 3.20
C MET A 59 -0.80 -13.45 3.53
N GLY A 60 -0.66 -14.78 3.66
CA GLY A 60 -1.78 -15.64 4.02
C GLY A 60 -2.37 -15.28 5.37
N GLU A 61 -1.54 -15.04 6.38
CA GLU A 61 -1.99 -14.61 7.71
C GLU A 61 -2.63 -13.22 7.64
N LEU A 62 -2.01 -12.30 6.92
CA LEU A 62 -2.55 -10.96 6.71
C LEU A 62 -3.97 -11.04 6.13
N PHE A 63 -4.14 -11.80 5.06
CA PHE A 63 -5.45 -11.95 4.40
C PHE A 63 -6.48 -12.62 5.31
N ARG A 64 -6.06 -13.62 6.06
CA ARG A 64 -6.95 -14.33 6.97
C ARG A 64 -7.42 -13.44 8.12
N LEU A 65 -6.49 -12.74 8.77
CA LEU A 65 -6.81 -11.92 9.96
C LEU A 65 -7.56 -10.63 9.62
N THR A 66 -7.40 -10.13 8.40
CA THR A 66 -8.10 -8.92 7.94
C THR A 66 -9.30 -9.21 7.06
N ASN A 67 -9.61 -10.49 6.86
CA ASN A 67 -10.64 -10.92 5.91
C ASN A 67 -10.39 -10.33 4.52
N LYS A 68 -9.12 -10.18 4.15
CA LYS A 68 -8.67 -9.68 2.86
C LYS A 68 -9.19 -8.26 2.52
N SER A 69 -9.46 -7.45 3.56
CA SER A 69 -10.05 -6.13 3.40
C SER A 69 -9.17 -5.05 4.02
N PHE A 70 -8.86 -4.02 3.25
CA PHE A 70 -8.11 -2.86 3.73
C PHE A 70 -8.83 -2.17 4.91
N HIS A 71 -10.16 -2.13 4.88
CA HIS A 71 -10.99 -1.58 5.95
C HIS A 71 -10.57 -2.12 7.32
N ASN A 72 -10.28 -3.41 7.40
CA ASN A 72 -9.92 -4.09 8.64
C ASN A 72 -8.49 -3.82 9.10
N LEU A 73 -7.69 -3.13 8.30
CA LEU A 73 -6.38 -2.64 8.71
C LEU A 73 -6.46 -1.31 9.45
N ILE A 74 -7.58 -0.62 9.36
CA ILE A 74 -7.79 0.67 10.02
C ILE A 74 -8.40 0.43 11.40
N ARG A 75 -7.90 1.13 12.42
CA ARG A 75 -8.48 1.04 13.77
C ARG A 75 -10.00 1.32 13.71
N GLU A 76 -10.75 0.51 14.41
CA GLU A 76 -12.21 0.46 14.29
C GLU A 76 -12.88 1.83 14.44
N ASP A 77 -12.44 2.63 15.39
CA ASP A 77 -13.03 3.96 15.65
C ASP A 77 -12.66 5.00 14.58
N GLU A 78 -11.70 4.70 13.71
CA GLU A 78 -11.25 5.61 12.66
C GLU A 78 -11.75 5.22 11.27
N GLN A 79 -12.28 4.02 11.09
CA GLN A 79 -12.59 3.46 9.76
C GLN A 79 -13.43 4.39 8.90
N LYS A 80 -14.54 4.86 9.42
CA LYS A 80 -15.48 5.68 8.66
C LYS A 80 -14.86 7.01 8.22
N GLN A 81 -14.16 7.67 9.12
CA GLN A 81 -13.52 8.96 8.87
C GLN A 81 -12.37 8.84 7.87
N ILE A 82 -11.54 7.81 8.05
CA ILE A 82 -10.38 7.59 7.20
C ILE A 82 -10.79 7.25 5.77
N GLU A 83 -11.74 6.34 5.61
CA GLU A 83 -12.23 5.97 4.28
C GLU A 83 -12.90 7.14 3.58
N ALA A 84 -13.69 7.94 4.30
CA ALA A 84 -14.29 9.15 3.74
C ALA A 84 -13.21 10.13 3.27
N SER A 85 -12.14 10.30 4.03
CA SER A 85 -11.05 11.20 3.68
C SER A 85 -10.29 10.74 2.44
N ILE A 86 -10.01 9.44 2.33
CA ILE A 86 -9.35 8.87 1.15
C ILE A 86 -10.17 9.18 -0.11
N TRP A 87 -11.45 8.86 -0.07
CA TRP A 87 -12.32 9.04 -1.24
C TRP A 87 -12.59 10.51 -1.56
N GLU A 88 -12.63 11.38 -0.56
CA GLU A 88 -12.74 12.81 -0.78
C GLU A 88 -11.55 13.35 -1.59
N GLN A 89 -10.33 12.92 -1.25
CA GLN A 89 -9.13 13.31 -1.97
C GLN A 89 -9.16 12.81 -3.42
N ILE A 90 -9.55 11.55 -3.62
CA ILE A 90 -9.60 10.94 -4.95
C ILE A 90 -10.75 11.54 -5.79
N ASP A 91 -11.93 11.69 -5.22
CA ASP A 91 -13.10 12.24 -5.93
C ASP A 91 -12.92 13.71 -6.30
N SER A 92 -12.06 14.43 -5.59
CA SER A 92 -11.72 15.82 -5.95
C SER A 92 -10.70 15.93 -7.08
N GLY A 93 -10.31 14.80 -7.69
CA GLY A 93 -9.43 14.78 -8.86
C GLY A 93 -7.96 14.52 -8.56
N ASN A 94 -7.60 14.25 -7.32
CA ASN A 94 -6.23 13.89 -6.96
C ASN A 94 -5.97 12.43 -7.29
N GLU A 95 -4.81 12.14 -7.88
CA GLU A 95 -4.38 10.75 -8.11
C GLU A 95 -3.75 10.17 -6.85
N ASN A 96 -3.36 11.01 -5.90
CA ASN A 96 -2.70 10.61 -4.67
C ASN A 96 -3.52 11.04 -3.47
N ASP A 97 -3.47 10.24 -2.40
CA ASP A 97 -4.03 10.59 -1.10
C ASP A 97 -2.96 10.45 -0.02
N TYR A 98 -3.11 11.24 1.03
CA TYR A 98 -2.21 11.23 2.19
C TYR A 98 -3.08 11.21 3.43
N ILE A 99 -2.85 10.24 4.32
CA ILE A 99 -3.66 10.13 5.51
C ILE A 99 -2.86 9.54 6.68
N HIS A 100 -3.10 10.09 7.87
CA HIS A 100 -2.53 9.58 9.11
C HIS A 100 -3.60 8.78 9.85
N PHE A 101 -3.31 7.52 10.17
CA PHE A 101 -4.24 6.69 10.92
C PHE A 101 -3.49 5.63 11.72
N HIS A 102 -4.24 4.84 12.49
CA HIS A 102 -3.71 3.75 13.30
C HIS A 102 -3.92 2.43 12.58
N LEU A 103 -2.81 1.85 12.13
CA LEU A 103 -2.77 0.61 11.37
C LEU A 103 -2.78 -0.59 12.32
N ARG A 104 -3.65 -1.55 12.06
CA ARG A 104 -3.80 -2.75 12.89
C ARG A 104 -2.66 -3.73 12.65
N LYS A 105 -1.97 -4.10 13.72
CA LYS A 105 -0.92 -5.10 13.69
C LYS A 105 -1.49 -6.51 13.93
N ALA A 106 -0.68 -7.51 13.64
CA ALA A 106 -1.09 -8.91 13.77
C ALA A 106 -1.49 -9.29 15.21
N ASP A 107 -0.87 -8.68 16.21
CA ASP A 107 -1.16 -8.95 17.63
C ASP A 107 -2.36 -8.16 18.16
N GLY A 108 -3.04 -7.40 17.31
CA GLY A 108 -4.19 -6.58 17.68
C GLY A 108 -3.84 -5.19 18.19
N SER A 109 -2.55 -4.88 18.37
CA SER A 109 -2.12 -3.52 18.70
C SER A 109 -2.13 -2.65 17.44
N TYR A 110 -1.86 -1.36 17.60
CA TYR A 110 -1.92 -0.40 16.52
C TYR A 110 -0.60 0.34 16.37
N LEU A 111 -0.30 0.69 15.12
CA LEU A 111 0.86 1.46 14.75
C LEU A 111 0.40 2.74 14.06
N SER A 112 0.86 3.89 14.56
CA SER A 112 0.56 5.17 13.93
C SER A 112 1.37 5.30 12.64
N VAL A 113 0.70 5.50 11.51
CA VAL A 113 1.34 5.53 10.18
C VAL A 113 0.86 6.71 9.37
N LEU A 114 1.73 7.16 8.46
CA LEU A 114 1.33 8.00 7.33
C LEU A 114 1.16 7.10 6.12
N ASP A 115 -0.02 7.15 5.53
CA ASP A 115 -0.40 6.40 4.34
C ASP A 115 -0.31 7.35 3.15
N HIS A 116 0.52 6.99 2.16
CA HIS A 116 0.55 7.67 0.88
C HIS A 116 0.06 6.69 -0.17
N GLY A 117 -1.17 6.89 -0.63
CA GLY A 117 -1.80 6.06 -1.65
C GLY A 117 -1.81 6.75 -3.00
N ARG A 118 -1.73 5.95 -4.05
CA ARG A 118 -1.88 6.40 -5.42
C ARG A 118 -2.85 5.48 -6.15
N ILE A 119 -3.88 6.06 -6.78
CA ILE A 119 -4.82 5.29 -7.59
C ILE A 119 -4.22 5.04 -8.97
N VAL A 120 -4.29 3.79 -9.42
CA VAL A 120 -3.72 3.32 -10.68
C VAL A 120 -4.72 2.45 -11.40
N GLU A 121 -4.81 2.60 -12.71
CA GLU A 121 -5.63 1.75 -13.56
C GLU A 121 -4.85 0.48 -13.89
N SER A 122 -5.37 -0.67 -13.44
CA SER A 122 -4.79 -1.99 -13.74
C SER A 122 -5.60 -2.66 -14.83
N GLN A 123 -4.94 -3.24 -15.83
CA GLN A 123 -5.63 -3.96 -16.90
C GLN A 123 -6.37 -5.18 -16.38
N GLN A 124 -5.82 -5.85 -15.37
CA GLN A 124 -6.37 -7.09 -14.85
C GLN A 124 -7.40 -6.87 -13.76
N TYR A 125 -7.19 -5.87 -12.90
CA TYR A 125 -7.99 -5.69 -11.68
C TYR A 125 -8.82 -4.40 -11.65
N GLY A 126 -8.76 -3.58 -12.70
CA GLY A 126 -9.40 -2.27 -12.71
C GLY A 126 -8.60 -1.27 -11.87
N LYS A 127 -9.30 -0.39 -11.18
CA LYS A 127 -8.62 0.60 -10.34
C LYS A 127 -8.12 -0.03 -9.06
N VAL A 128 -6.86 0.25 -8.74
CA VAL A 128 -6.21 -0.22 -7.50
C VAL A 128 -5.47 0.92 -6.84
N PHE A 129 -5.26 0.82 -5.53
CA PHE A 129 -4.36 1.71 -4.80
C PHE A 129 -3.01 1.03 -4.60
N TYR A 130 -1.96 1.75 -4.93
CA TYR A 130 -0.58 1.45 -4.51
C TYR A 130 -0.32 2.32 -3.29
N VAL A 131 0.04 1.70 -2.17
CA VAL A 131 0.14 2.42 -0.90
C VAL A 131 1.49 2.18 -0.24
N LEU A 132 2.17 3.28 0.11
CA LEU A 132 3.36 3.25 0.96
C LEU A 132 2.98 3.73 2.35
N PHE A 133 3.47 3.04 3.36
CA PHE A 133 3.28 3.43 4.75
C PHE A 133 4.61 3.86 5.36
N MET A 134 4.56 4.93 6.12
CA MET A 134 5.68 5.39 6.93
C MET A 134 5.27 5.35 8.39
N ASP A 135 6.16 4.82 9.25
CA ASP A 135 5.97 4.86 10.68
C ASP A 135 6.00 6.33 11.14
N TRP A 136 4.90 6.79 11.72
CA TRP A 136 4.77 8.18 12.17
C TRP A 136 5.84 8.57 13.17
N LYS A 137 6.18 7.66 14.09
CA LYS A 137 7.22 7.87 15.09
C LYS A 137 8.60 8.02 14.47
N ASP A 138 8.95 7.12 13.56
CA ASP A 138 10.25 7.16 12.88
C ASP A 138 10.41 8.44 12.08
N MET A 139 9.36 8.82 11.37
CA MET A 139 9.37 10.07 10.60
C MET A 139 9.57 11.28 11.50
N HIS A 140 8.92 11.30 12.67
CA HIS A 140 9.03 12.38 13.64
C HIS A 140 10.42 12.44 14.26
N ILE A 141 11.00 11.30 14.61
CA ILE A 141 12.34 11.21 15.21
C ILE A 141 13.41 11.68 14.23
N HIS A 142 13.32 11.26 12.97
CA HIS A 142 14.37 11.53 12.00
C HIS A 142 14.24 12.86 11.27
N TYR A 143 13.03 13.39 11.13
CA TYR A 143 12.76 14.55 10.29
C TYR A 143 12.03 15.70 11.00
N GLY A 144 11.38 15.44 12.13
CA GLY A 144 10.56 16.43 12.82
C GLY A 144 11.28 17.74 13.12
N ASP A 145 12.47 17.64 13.68
CA ASP A 145 13.27 18.81 14.06
C ASP A 145 13.75 19.64 12.87
N LYS A 146 13.92 19.01 11.72
CA LYS A 146 14.34 19.68 10.49
C LYS A 146 13.23 20.50 9.84
N PHE A 147 11.99 20.12 10.08
CA PHE A 147 10.83 20.75 9.46
C PHE A 147 10.04 21.66 10.39
N SER A 148 10.35 21.67 11.68
CA SER A 148 9.66 22.47 12.68
C SER A 148 10.16 23.90 12.79
N ARG A 149 11.13 24.27 12.00
CA ARG A 149 11.65 25.65 11.97
C ARG A 149 10.89 26.47 10.92
#